data_11835b1037ba540cb857c4b2c711a96b
#
_entry.id   11835b1037ba540cb857c4b2c711a96b
#
_cell.length_a   1.000
_cell.length_b   1.000
_cell.length_c   1.000
_cell.angle_alpha   90.00
_cell.angle_beta   90.00
_cell.angle_gamma   90.00
#
_symmetry.space_group_name_H-M   'P 1'
#
loop_
_entity.id
_entity.type
_entity.pdbx_description
1 polymer ?
#
loop_
_entity_poly.entity_id
_entity_poly.type
_entity_poly.pdbx_seq_one_letter_code
_entity_poly.pdbx_strand_id
1 'polypeptide(L)'
;MRSIFAVTTPLALLLGMGVADAADPTQLAETGGFLLGNASRCGVSAARVESAGKVIHDFIAAAARDSSEAAAADSRFSEIFVASALPDQDPDAFPSCTVVIQQFDRLERHHETRRSRETRGISPAF
;
A
#
# COMPACT_ATOMS: atom_id res chain seq x y z
N MET A 1 30.98 10.25 18.56
CA MET A 1 31.32 9.44 17.47
C MET A 1 30.37 8.31 17.26
N ARG A 2 30.21 7.48 18.21
CA ARG A 2 29.31 6.38 18.07
C ARG A 2 27.90 6.79 17.87
N SER A 3 27.50 7.89 18.46
CA SER A 3 26.16 8.37 18.27
C SER A 3 25.92 8.75 16.83
N ILE A 4 26.96 9.20 16.17
CA ILE A 4 26.84 9.56 14.77
C ILE A 4 26.57 8.32 13.92
N PHE A 5 27.28 7.26 14.22
CA PHE A 5 27.02 6.02 13.51
C PHE A 5 25.63 5.51 13.73
N ALA A 6 25.17 5.61 14.99
CA ALA A 6 23.86 5.14 15.33
C ALA A 6 22.79 5.89 14.57
N VAL A 7 23.01 7.17 14.33
CA VAL A 7 22.04 7.96 13.58
C VAL A 7 22.08 7.63 12.10
N THR A 8 23.28 7.51 11.58
CA THR A 8 23.44 7.27 10.16
C THR A 8 22.93 5.91 9.76
N THR A 9 23.20 4.92 10.56
CA THR A 9 22.85 3.56 10.24
C THR A 9 21.33 3.35 10.07
N PRO A 10 20.52 3.82 11.00
CA PRO A 10 19.08 3.64 10.82
C PRO A 10 18.56 4.32 9.56
N LEU A 11 19.11 5.45 9.24
CA LEU A 11 18.67 6.14 8.04
C LEU A 11 19.01 5.34 6.79
N ALA A 12 20.20 4.80 6.77
CA ALA A 12 20.63 3.99 5.64
C ALA A 12 19.75 2.76 5.50
N LEU A 13 19.38 2.16 6.61
CA LEU A 13 18.50 1.02 6.59
C LEU A 13 17.16 1.36 6.01
N LEU A 14 16.61 2.49 6.39
CA LEU A 14 15.32 2.89 5.86
C LEU A 14 15.37 3.01 4.35
N LEU A 15 16.43 3.57 3.84
CA LEU A 15 16.55 3.73 2.40
C LEU A 15 16.78 2.42 1.70
N GLY A 16 17.69 1.62 2.20
CA GLY A 16 18.01 0.36 1.56
C GLY A 16 16.97 -0.70 1.76
N MET A 17 16.53 -0.82 2.99
CA MET A 17 15.61 -1.89 3.33
C MET A 17 14.20 -1.58 2.95
N GLY A 18 13.88 -0.32 2.82
CA GLY A 18 12.56 0.07 2.41
C GLY A 18 12.13 -0.65 1.17
N VAL A 19 13.09 -1.10 0.41
CA VAL A 19 12.78 -1.81 -0.81
C VAL A 19 12.42 -3.26 -0.54
N ALA A 20 13.29 -3.94 0.19
CA ALA A 20 13.12 -5.37 0.33
C ALA A 20 12.39 -5.77 1.60
N ASP A 21 12.87 -5.24 2.70
CA ASP A 21 12.40 -5.76 3.97
C ASP A 21 11.23 -5.02 4.54
N ALA A 22 10.94 -3.87 3.97
CA ALA A 22 9.79 -3.12 4.43
C ALA A 22 8.49 -3.78 4.02
N ALA A 23 8.55 -4.84 3.25
CA ALA A 23 7.36 -5.55 2.86
C ALA A 23 6.86 -6.40 4.02
N ASP A 24 6.34 -5.73 5.02
CA ASP A 24 5.72 -6.36 6.17
C ASP A 24 4.24 -6.47 5.87
N PRO A 25 3.67 -7.67 5.86
CA PRO A 25 2.26 -7.83 5.49
C PRO A 25 1.31 -7.01 6.34
N THR A 26 1.57 -6.91 7.63
CA THR A 26 0.70 -6.11 8.49
C THR A 26 0.77 -4.65 8.13
N GLN A 27 1.95 -4.14 7.87
CA GLN A 27 2.12 -2.75 7.51
C GLN A 27 1.50 -2.44 6.15
N LEU A 28 1.66 -3.35 5.20
CA LEU A 28 0.99 -3.21 3.91
C LEU A 28 -0.52 -3.16 4.08
N ALA A 29 -1.03 -4.01 4.95
CA ALA A 29 -2.47 -4.06 5.21
C ALA A 29 -2.97 -2.75 5.81
N GLU A 30 -2.26 -2.23 6.79
CA GLU A 30 -2.68 -1.00 7.46
C GLU A 30 -2.60 0.19 6.51
N THR A 31 -1.50 0.31 5.80
CA THR A 31 -1.33 1.40 4.86
C THR A 31 -2.32 1.30 3.71
N GLY A 32 -2.47 0.11 3.16
CA GLY A 32 -3.40 -0.10 2.06
C GLY A 32 -4.84 0.12 2.46
N GLY A 33 -5.23 -0.42 3.62
CA GLY A 33 -6.58 -0.24 4.10
C GLY A 33 -6.92 1.21 4.34
N PHE A 34 -5.97 1.94 4.92
CA PHE A 34 -6.16 3.36 5.19
C PHE A 34 -6.31 4.15 3.88
N LEU A 35 -5.44 3.90 2.93
CA LEU A 35 -5.51 4.60 1.65
C LEU A 35 -6.80 4.27 0.90
N LEU A 36 -7.13 3.01 0.78
CA LEU A 36 -8.28 2.60 -0.01
C LEU A 36 -9.60 2.97 0.67
N GLY A 37 -9.65 2.87 1.99
CA GLY A 37 -10.84 3.30 2.71
C GLY A 37 -11.07 4.78 2.54
N ASN A 38 -10.02 5.58 2.66
CA ASN A 38 -10.16 7.01 2.45
C ASN A 38 -10.45 7.35 1.00
N ALA A 39 -9.91 6.61 0.05
CA ALA A 39 -10.23 6.81 -1.35
C ALA A 39 -11.72 6.59 -1.59
N SER A 40 -12.28 5.55 -0.98
CA SER A 40 -13.72 5.28 -1.07
C SER A 40 -14.51 6.44 -0.47
N ARG A 41 -14.11 6.90 0.71
CA ARG A 41 -14.73 8.04 1.36
C ARG A 41 -14.67 9.28 0.49
N CYS A 42 -13.61 9.44 -0.25
CA CYS A 42 -13.36 10.63 -1.08
C CYS A 42 -13.95 10.52 -2.48
N GLY A 43 -14.73 9.49 -2.75
CA GLY A 43 -15.47 9.41 -4.00
C GLY A 43 -14.83 8.63 -5.13
N VAL A 44 -13.71 7.95 -4.86
CA VAL A 44 -13.15 7.06 -5.88
C VAL A 44 -14.13 5.91 -6.08
N SER A 45 -14.35 5.54 -7.34
CA SER A 45 -15.36 4.54 -7.65
C SER A 45 -15.07 3.19 -7.00
N ALA A 46 -16.12 2.45 -6.69
CA ALA A 46 -15.98 1.15 -6.09
C ALA A 46 -15.13 0.21 -6.94
N ALA A 47 -15.32 0.28 -8.26
CA ALA A 47 -14.56 -0.59 -9.16
C ALA A 47 -13.06 -0.33 -9.07
N ARG A 48 -12.68 0.94 -9.01
CA ARG A 48 -11.27 1.30 -8.91
C ARG A 48 -10.70 0.89 -7.56
N VAL A 49 -11.47 1.12 -6.50
CA VAL A 49 -11.03 0.73 -5.16
C VAL A 49 -10.87 -0.78 -5.07
N GLU A 50 -11.78 -1.51 -5.67
CA GLU A 50 -11.69 -2.97 -5.66
C GLU A 50 -10.46 -3.46 -6.41
N SER A 51 -10.19 -2.88 -7.56
CA SER A 51 -8.99 -3.25 -8.33
C SER A 51 -7.71 -2.97 -7.54
N ALA A 52 -7.66 -1.82 -6.90
CA ALA A 52 -6.51 -1.48 -6.06
C ALA A 52 -6.40 -2.43 -4.88
N GLY A 53 -7.54 -2.85 -4.33
CA GLY A 53 -7.55 -3.79 -3.24
C GLY A 53 -6.92 -5.12 -3.61
N LYS A 54 -7.15 -5.58 -4.84
CA LYS A 54 -6.53 -6.81 -5.30
C LYS A 54 -5.02 -6.68 -5.36
N VAL A 55 -4.55 -5.52 -5.78
CA VAL A 55 -3.10 -5.26 -5.82
C VAL A 55 -2.51 -5.32 -4.42
N ILE A 56 -3.16 -4.69 -3.46
CA ILE A 56 -2.69 -4.72 -2.07
C ILE A 56 -2.72 -6.15 -1.54
N HIS A 57 -3.78 -6.87 -1.85
CA HIS A 57 -3.90 -8.26 -1.41
C HIS A 57 -2.75 -9.10 -1.96
N ASP A 58 -2.39 -8.90 -3.23
CA ASP A 58 -1.28 -9.63 -3.83
C ASP A 58 0.05 -9.29 -3.16
N PHE A 59 0.23 -8.02 -2.81
CA PHE A 59 1.43 -7.61 -2.09
C PHE A 59 1.50 -8.27 -0.72
N ILE A 60 0.36 -8.33 -0.03
CA ILE A 60 0.30 -8.98 1.28
C ILE A 60 0.66 -10.45 1.15
N ALA A 61 0.09 -11.12 0.16
CA ALA A 61 0.35 -12.55 -0.04
C ALA A 61 1.83 -12.79 -0.35
N ALA A 62 2.43 -11.91 -1.13
CA ALA A 62 3.84 -12.05 -1.48
C ALA A 62 4.76 -11.79 -0.29
N ALA A 63 4.35 -10.93 0.63
CA ALA A 63 5.17 -10.58 1.78
C ALA A 63 4.99 -11.54 2.95
N ALA A 64 3.87 -12.23 3.01
CA ALA A 64 3.56 -13.12 4.13
C ALA A 64 4.39 -14.38 4.06
N ARG A 65 4.78 -14.89 5.22
CA ARG A 65 5.58 -16.11 5.28
C ARG A 65 4.73 -17.36 5.12
N ASP A 66 3.46 -17.26 5.47
CA ASP A 66 2.55 -18.38 5.33
C ASP A 66 1.11 -17.87 5.24
N SER A 67 0.19 -18.78 5.01
CA SER A 67 -1.20 -18.40 4.82
C SER A 67 -1.84 -17.83 6.08
N SER A 68 -1.35 -18.21 7.24
CA SER A 68 -1.87 -17.68 8.48
C SER A 68 -1.53 -16.20 8.63
N GLU A 69 -0.30 -15.87 8.30
CA GLU A 69 0.14 -14.48 8.35
C GLU A 69 -0.60 -13.64 7.32
N ALA A 70 -0.80 -14.20 6.13
CA ALA A 70 -1.55 -13.50 5.09
C ALA A 70 -3.00 -13.25 5.53
N ALA A 71 -3.62 -14.25 6.13
CA ALA A 71 -5.01 -14.12 6.57
C ALA A 71 -5.14 -13.06 7.67
N ALA A 72 -4.19 -13.02 8.59
CA ALA A 72 -4.21 -12.03 9.65
C ALA A 72 -4.06 -10.62 9.08
N ALA A 73 -3.18 -10.47 8.10
CA ALA A 73 -2.99 -9.17 7.46
C ALA A 73 -4.23 -8.76 6.69
N ASP A 74 -4.87 -9.69 5.99
CA ASP A 74 -6.09 -9.39 5.26
C ASP A 74 -7.21 -8.94 6.20
N SER A 75 -7.31 -9.56 7.37
CA SER A 75 -8.27 -9.11 8.37
C SER A 75 -7.97 -7.69 8.82
N ARG A 76 -6.71 -7.41 9.02
CA ARG A 76 -6.30 -6.07 9.44
C ARG A 76 -6.63 -5.05 8.37
N PHE A 77 -6.39 -5.41 7.11
CA PHE A 77 -6.75 -4.54 5.98
C PHE A 77 -8.24 -4.20 6.04
N SER A 78 -9.08 -5.21 6.21
CA SER A 78 -10.53 -4.99 6.24
C SER A 78 -10.94 -4.08 7.39
N GLU A 79 -10.37 -4.26 8.55
CA GLU A 79 -10.67 -3.42 9.70
C GLU A 79 -10.35 -1.96 9.42
N ILE A 80 -9.15 -1.73 8.92
CA ILE A 80 -8.69 -0.37 8.65
C ILE A 80 -9.49 0.25 7.52
N PHE A 81 -9.79 -0.56 6.49
CA PHE A 81 -10.57 -0.08 5.36
C PHE A 81 -11.94 0.41 5.82
N VAL A 82 -12.65 -0.42 6.58
CA VAL A 82 -14.00 -0.05 7.02
C VAL A 82 -13.96 1.20 7.89
N ALA A 83 -13.00 1.26 8.79
CA ALA A 83 -12.90 2.42 9.67
C ALA A 83 -12.60 3.70 8.89
N SER A 84 -11.79 3.57 7.84
CA SER A 84 -11.39 4.74 7.04
C SER A 84 -12.44 5.17 6.04
N ALA A 85 -13.34 4.28 5.68
CA ALA A 85 -14.34 4.54 4.65
C ALA A 85 -15.63 5.15 5.18
N LEU A 86 -15.68 5.50 6.45
CA LEU A 86 -16.90 6.04 7.05
C LEU A 86 -17.36 7.30 6.32
N PRO A 87 -18.61 7.34 5.89
CA PRO A 87 -19.08 8.42 5.02
C PRO A 87 -19.33 9.75 5.72
N ASP A 88 -19.43 9.74 7.03
CA ASP A 88 -19.76 10.96 7.75
C ASP A 88 -18.53 11.78 8.14
N GLN A 89 -17.37 11.40 7.67
CA GLN A 89 -16.15 12.15 7.97
C GLN A 89 -16.06 13.38 7.08
N ASP A 90 -15.53 14.45 7.68
CA ASP A 90 -15.33 15.70 6.97
C ASP A 90 -14.30 15.49 5.83
N PRO A 91 -14.66 15.88 4.59
CA PRO A 91 -13.70 15.74 3.48
C PRO A 91 -12.41 16.51 3.69
N ASP A 92 -12.44 17.53 4.53
CA ASP A 92 -11.23 18.32 4.81
C ASP A 92 -10.47 17.79 6.02
N ALA A 93 -10.99 16.76 6.67
CA ALA A 93 -10.27 16.15 7.77
C ALA A 93 -9.03 15.45 7.24
N PHE A 94 -8.14 15.15 8.14
CA PHE A 94 -6.92 14.45 7.76
C PHE A 94 -7.21 12.96 7.55
N PRO A 95 -6.74 12.41 6.46
CA PRO A 95 -6.06 13.07 5.35
C PRO A 95 -7.07 13.72 4.41
N SER A 96 -6.67 14.85 3.82
CA SER A 96 -7.58 15.53 2.90
C SER A 96 -7.80 14.68 1.66
N CYS A 97 -8.95 14.85 1.04
CA CYS A 97 -9.25 14.07 -0.16
C CYS A 97 -8.31 14.38 -1.32
N THR A 98 -7.82 15.61 -1.40
CA THR A 98 -6.84 15.94 -2.44
C THR A 98 -5.60 15.05 -2.33
N VAL A 99 -5.09 14.92 -1.12
CA VAL A 99 -3.90 14.10 -0.90
C VAL A 99 -4.21 12.63 -1.13
N VAL A 100 -5.35 12.18 -0.64
CA VAL A 100 -5.75 10.78 -0.79
C VAL A 100 -5.85 10.40 -2.26
N ILE A 101 -6.52 11.24 -3.04
CA ILE A 101 -6.70 10.96 -4.46
C ILE A 101 -5.36 10.95 -5.19
N GLN A 102 -4.47 11.86 -4.84
CA GLN A 102 -3.13 11.87 -5.44
C GLN A 102 -2.37 10.59 -5.13
N GLN A 103 -2.46 10.13 -3.90
CA GLN A 103 -1.79 8.90 -3.49
C GLN A 103 -2.39 7.70 -4.20
N PHE A 104 -3.71 7.69 -4.31
CA PHE A 104 -4.40 6.60 -4.98
C PHE A 104 -4.03 6.55 -6.46
N ASP A 105 -4.02 7.69 -7.12
CA ASP A 105 -3.64 7.77 -8.53
C ASP A 105 -2.20 7.27 -8.73
N ARG A 106 -1.33 7.60 -7.79
CA ARG A 106 0.05 7.17 -7.87
C ARG A 106 0.16 5.65 -7.75
N LEU A 107 -0.63 5.06 -6.88
CA LEU A 107 -0.64 3.62 -6.74
C LEU A 107 -1.08 2.95 -8.05
N GLU A 108 -2.13 3.48 -8.66
CA GLU A 108 -2.62 2.92 -9.91
C GLU A 108 -1.60 3.02 -11.02
N ARG A 109 -0.96 4.18 -11.15
CA ARG A 109 0.04 4.36 -12.19
C ARG A 109 1.24 3.46 -12.00
N HIS A 110 1.66 3.33 -10.76
CA HIS A 110 2.80 2.48 -10.45
C HIS A 110 2.52 1.04 -10.82
N HIS A 111 1.33 0.57 -10.50
CA HIS A 111 0.93 -0.78 -10.80
C HIS A 111 0.86 -1.02 -12.31
N GLU A 112 0.30 -0.09 -13.05
CA GLU A 112 0.21 -0.21 -14.49
C GLU A 112 1.56 -0.23 -15.15
N THR A 113 2.46 0.63 -14.70
CA THR A 113 3.80 0.66 -15.22
C THR A 113 4.50 -0.67 -15.00
N ARG A 114 4.29 -1.23 -13.83
CA ARG A 114 4.90 -2.50 -13.49
C ARG A 114 4.37 -3.62 -14.36
N ARG A 115 3.07 -3.65 -14.58
CA ARG A 115 2.47 -4.65 -15.45
C ARG A 115 2.99 -4.55 -16.86
N SER A 116 3.07 -3.35 -17.38
CA SER A 116 3.58 -3.14 -18.74
C SER A 116 5.01 -3.62 -18.87
N ARG A 117 5.80 -3.35 -17.84
CA ARG A 117 7.19 -3.75 -17.84
C ARG A 117 7.33 -5.27 -17.82
N GLU A 118 6.52 -5.92 -17.02
CA GLU A 118 6.55 -7.37 -16.94
C GLU A 118 6.14 -8.02 -18.24
N THR A 119 5.11 -7.48 -18.86
CA THR A 119 4.66 -7.99 -20.14
C THR A 119 5.73 -7.86 -21.20
N ARG A 120 6.36 -6.71 -21.25
CA ARG A 120 7.43 -6.49 -22.20
C ARG A 120 8.63 -7.38 -21.94
N GLY A 121 8.93 -7.57 -20.68
CA GLY A 121 10.05 -8.38 -20.30
C GLY A 121 9.88 -9.82 -20.69
N ILE A 122 8.67 -10.29 -20.65
CA ILE A 122 8.41 -11.66 -21.04
C ILE A 122 8.62 -11.86 -22.52
N SER A 123 8.11 -10.95 -23.28
CA SER A 123 8.12 -11.06 -24.69
C SER A 123 9.50 -11.10 -25.32
N PRO A 124 10.31 -10.11 -25.06
CA PRO A 124 11.59 -10.08 -25.73
C PRO A 124 12.62 -10.94 -25.05
N ALA A 125 12.35 -11.35 -23.90
CA ALA A 125 13.34 -12.10 -23.23
C ALA A 125 13.77 -13.22 -24.04
N PHE A 126 13.17 -13.23 -24.89
CA PHE A 126 13.47 -14.24 -25.55
C PHE A 126 13.32 -14.32 -26.92
#